data_2aca62060d2545d9954eab5eb4799150
#
_entry.id   2aca62060d2545d9954eab5eb4799150
#
_cell.length_a   1.000
_cell.length_b   1.000
_cell.length_c   1.000
_cell.angle_alpha   90.00
_cell.angle_beta   90.00
_cell.angle_gamma   90.00
#
_symmetry.space_group_name_H-M   'P 1'
#
loop_
_entity.id
_entity.type
_entity.pdbx_description
1 polymer ?
#
loop_
_entity_poly.entity_id
_entity_poly.type
_entity_poly.pdbx_seq_one_letter_code
_entity_poly.pdbx_strand_id
1 'polypeptide(L)'
;MRKRRLLYIVCLLGVFWLNVIYVEYQFFLLLVLLIVVPAISGVLFELAANGLKLYLNIPQKEVHPGQLVTVCIKAVNRHVIFLGKQQFQIGVAYLNTPGNEKEMLQCDGVTEKVQQTMAEFSPKHCGIAQIDIEKVFLQDYLGLIGTQKNFRGSCQLAVLPEPVLSTRVRTGMEKQQEYRYSAVADDDSDILDLRAFRPGDNLNHIHWNLSLRTDDLIVRQYGEQIDVKKVILVNLSILNTAQYRSRMDAVYTAVASIANLYVENEVNTLILAWNGQKQSA
;
A
#
# COMPACT_ATOMS: atom_id res chain seq x y z
N MET A 1 -21.76 7.99 -25.93
CA MET A 1 -21.90 7.07 -27.10
C MET A 1 -23.28 7.05 -27.73
N ARG A 2 -24.35 6.68 -27.03
CA ARG A 2 -25.71 6.57 -27.65
C ARG A 2 -26.15 7.82 -28.42
N LYS A 3 -26.00 9.01 -27.85
CA LYS A 3 -26.39 10.28 -28.51
C LYS A 3 -25.60 10.55 -29.81
N ARG A 4 -24.30 10.27 -29.86
CA ARG A 4 -23.44 10.46 -31.04
C ARG A 4 -23.78 9.46 -32.14
N ARG A 5 -24.04 8.18 -31.80
CA ARG A 5 -24.52 7.16 -32.76
C ARG A 5 -25.84 7.54 -33.36
N LEU A 6 -26.78 8.01 -32.54
CA LEU A 6 -28.11 8.43 -33.01
C LEU A 6 -28.01 9.62 -33.96
N LEU A 7 -27.21 10.63 -33.61
CA LEU A 7 -26.96 11.79 -34.45
C LEU A 7 -26.31 11.40 -35.78
N TYR A 8 -25.34 10.47 -35.75
CA TYR A 8 -24.73 9.94 -36.98
C TYR A 8 -25.73 9.21 -37.87
N ILE A 9 -26.62 8.37 -37.30
CA ILE A 9 -27.66 7.66 -38.03
C ILE A 9 -28.66 8.66 -38.69
N VAL A 10 -29.05 9.69 -37.92
CA VAL A 10 -29.96 10.74 -38.46
C VAL A 10 -29.28 11.49 -39.61
N CYS A 11 -28.01 11.82 -39.49
CA CYS A 11 -27.21 12.48 -40.53
C CYS A 11 -27.13 11.59 -41.78
N LEU A 12 -26.83 10.30 -41.60
CA LEU A 12 -26.76 9.33 -42.70
C LEU A 12 -28.12 9.19 -43.44
N LEU A 13 -29.21 9.08 -42.71
CA LEU A 13 -30.55 9.04 -43.28
C LEU A 13 -30.89 10.33 -44.01
N GLY A 14 -30.51 11.48 -43.48
CA GLY A 14 -30.72 12.78 -44.12
C GLY A 14 -29.98 12.89 -45.45
N VAL A 15 -28.69 12.52 -45.50
CA VAL A 15 -27.91 12.51 -46.73
C VAL A 15 -28.43 11.49 -47.73
N PHE A 16 -28.86 10.32 -47.24
CA PHE A 16 -29.51 9.32 -48.11
C PHE A 16 -30.79 9.87 -48.77
N TRP A 17 -31.66 10.55 -48.01
CA TRP A 17 -32.86 11.19 -48.54
C TRP A 17 -32.53 12.27 -49.56
N LEU A 18 -31.50 13.10 -49.32
CA LEU A 18 -31.03 14.10 -50.28
C LEU A 18 -30.53 13.47 -51.56
N ASN A 19 -29.83 12.33 -51.47
CA ASN A 19 -29.38 11.60 -52.64
C ASN A 19 -30.52 11.04 -53.49
N VAL A 20 -31.62 10.66 -52.86
CA VAL A 20 -32.84 10.17 -53.59
C VAL A 20 -33.58 11.31 -54.30
N ILE A 21 -33.63 12.51 -53.67
CA ILE A 21 -34.34 13.66 -54.23
C ILE A 21 -33.51 14.34 -55.35
N TYR A 22 -32.25 14.57 -55.04
CA TYR A 22 -31.29 15.22 -55.94
C TYR A 22 -30.36 14.15 -56.49
N VAL A 23 -30.59 13.66 -57.70
CA VAL A 23 -29.76 12.62 -58.35
C VAL A 23 -28.42 13.23 -58.83
N GLU A 24 -27.77 13.99 -57.98
CA GLU A 24 -26.47 14.61 -58.26
C GLU A 24 -25.29 13.84 -57.70
N TYR A 25 -24.22 13.74 -58.47
CA TYR A 25 -22.99 13.02 -58.10
C TYR A 25 -22.42 13.47 -56.73
N GLN A 26 -22.58 14.73 -56.38
CA GLN A 26 -22.05 15.29 -55.13
C GLN A 26 -22.64 14.65 -53.86
N PHE A 27 -23.96 14.41 -53.86
CA PHE A 27 -24.65 13.76 -52.73
C PHE A 27 -24.29 12.30 -52.60
N PHE A 28 -24.08 11.61 -53.73
CA PHE A 28 -23.58 10.23 -53.75
C PHE A 28 -22.16 10.14 -53.17
N LEU A 29 -21.25 11.02 -53.56
CA LEU A 29 -19.91 11.06 -53.04
C LEU A 29 -19.86 11.35 -51.51
N LEU A 30 -20.71 12.27 -51.04
CA LEU A 30 -20.85 12.58 -49.62
C LEU A 30 -21.38 11.38 -48.82
N LEU A 31 -22.35 10.62 -49.38
CA LEU A 31 -22.84 9.41 -48.74
C LEU A 31 -21.78 8.33 -48.62
N VAL A 32 -21.00 8.12 -49.70
CA VAL A 32 -19.90 7.16 -49.70
C VAL A 32 -18.86 7.57 -48.64
N LEU A 33 -18.48 8.84 -48.56
CA LEU A 33 -17.51 9.35 -47.61
C LEU A 33 -18.02 9.18 -46.17
N LEU A 34 -19.30 9.42 -45.93
CA LEU A 34 -19.94 9.26 -44.63
C LEU A 34 -19.90 7.80 -44.13
N ILE A 35 -19.92 6.83 -45.05
CA ILE A 35 -19.80 5.40 -44.70
C ILE A 35 -18.32 4.95 -44.58
N VAL A 36 -17.48 5.37 -45.49
CA VAL A 36 -16.09 4.92 -45.58
C VAL A 36 -15.24 5.45 -44.39
N VAL A 37 -15.43 6.71 -44.00
CA VAL A 37 -14.63 7.31 -42.92
C VAL A 37 -14.83 6.59 -41.58
N PRO A 38 -16.06 6.30 -41.09
CA PRO A 38 -16.23 5.53 -39.86
C PRO A 38 -15.76 4.07 -39.98
N ALA A 39 -15.89 3.46 -41.17
CA ALA A 39 -15.41 2.10 -41.39
C ALA A 39 -13.89 2.03 -41.26
N ILE A 40 -13.16 2.95 -41.87
CA ILE A 40 -11.71 3.06 -41.72
C ILE A 40 -11.33 3.37 -40.25
N SER A 41 -12.04 4.33 -39.60
CA SER A 41 -11.84 4.65 -38.19
C SER A 41 -12.01 3.42 -37.31
N GLY A 42 -12.99 2.58 -37.58
CA GLY A 42 -13.24 1.34 -36.83
C GLY A 42 -12.12 0.32 -36.96
N VAL A 43 -11.61 0.11 -38.18
CA VAL A 43 -10.48 -0.79 -38.42
C VAL A 43 -9.21 -0.27 -37.71
N LEU A 44 -8.92 1.00 -37.85
CA LEU A 44 -7.77 1.64 -37.21
C LEU A 44 -7.89 1.57 -35.67
N PHE A 45 -9.12 1.76 -35.15
CA PHE A 45 -9.39 1.64 -33.71
C PHE A 45 -9.12 0.23 -33.20
N GLU A 46 -9.56 -0.82 -33.89
CA GLU A 46 -9.30 -2.20 -33.47
C GLU A 46 -7.81 -2.53 -33.48
N LEU A 47 -7.07 -2.11 -34.51
CA LEU A 47 -5.62 -2.27 -34.57
C LEU A 47 -4.93 -1.56 -33.41
N ALA A 48 -5.32 -0.31 -33.13
CA ALA A 48 -4.78 0.47 -32.03
C ALA A 48 -5.12 -0.15 -30.67
N ALA A 49 -6.35 -0.60 -30.47
CA ALA A 49 -6.79 -1.21 -29.22
C ALA A 49 -6.07 -2.54 -28.93
N ASN A 50 -5.71 -3.31 -29.98
CA ASN A 50 -4.97 -4.56 -29.84
C ASN A 50 -3.48 -4.33 -29.56
N GLY A 51 -2.93 -3.20 -30.00
CA GLY A 51 -1.52 -2.82 -29.75
C GLY A 51 -1.27 -2.12 -28.41
N LEU A 52 -2.30 -1.84 -27.62
CA LEU A 52 -2.16 -1.10 -26.36
C LEU A 52 -1.56 -1.95 -25.25
N LYS A 53 -0.48 -1.47 -24.65
CA LYS A 53 0.14 -2.00 -23.43
C LYS A 53 0.05 -0.97 -22.33
N LEU A 54 -0.35 -1.42 -21.14
CA LEU A 54 -0.46 -0.58 -19.95
C LEU A 54 0.57 -1.01 -18.92
N TYR A 55 1.21 -0.02 -18.32
CA TYR A 55 2.14 -0.18 -17.21
C TYR A 55 1.63 0.67 -16.06
N LEU A 56 1.45 0.04 -14.91
CA LEU A 56 1.10 0.69 -13.66
C LEU A 56 2.38 0.92 -12.86
N ASN A 57 2.62 2.15 -12.45
CA ASN A 57 3.75 2.49 -11.61
C ASN A 57 3.32 3.45 -10.50
N ILE A 58 3.80 3.19 -9.28
CA ILE A 58 3.59 4.05 -8.13
C ILE A 58 4.96 4.52 -7.68
N PRO A 59 5.26 5.83 -7.75
CA PRO A 59 6.57 6.36 -7.37
C PRO A 59 6.88 6.12 -5.88
N GLN A 60 5.85 6.21 -5.04
CA GLN A 60 5.93 6.06 -3.60
C GLN A 60 5.63 4.60 -3.24
N LYS A 61 6.55 3.93 -2.54
CA LYS A 61 6.35 2.56 -2.05
C LYS A 61 5.68 2.52 -0.68
N GLU A 62 5.86 3.59 0.10
CA GLU A 62 5.38 3.72 1.48
C GLU A 62 4.71 5.08 1.64
N VAL A 63 3.56 5.08 2.29
CA VAL A 63 2.76 6.30 2.54
C VAL A 63 2.00 6.16 3.85
N HIS A 64 1.56 7.29 4.41
CA HIS A 64 0.70 7.33 5.59
C HIS A 64 -0.78 7.47 5.21
N PRO A 65 -1.72 7.04 6.08
CA PRO A 65 -3.15 7.24 5.86
C PRO A 65 -3.47 8.73 5.69
N GLY A 66 -4.32 9.04 4.71
CA GLY A 66 -4.68 10.42 4.40
C GLY A 66 -3.71 11.16 3.47
N GLN A 67 -2.52 10.63 3.22
CA GLN A 67 -1.56 11.22 2.28
C GLN A 67 -2.01 10.98 0.83
N LEU A 68 -1.86 12.01 -0.03
CA LEU A 68 -2.16 11.86 -1.45
C LEU A 68 -1.10 11.02 -2.15
N VAL A 69 -1.57 9.98 -2.83
CA VAL A 69 -0.76 9.07 -3.62
C VAL A 69 -1.07 9.25 -5.09
N THR A 70 -0.03 9.43 -5.88
CA THR A 70 -0.16 9.54 -7.33
C THR A 70 0.12 8.19 -7.99
N VAL A 71 -0.88 7.64 -8.65
CA VAL A 71 -0.78 6.43 -9.45
C VAL A 71 -0.51 6.82 -10.89
N CYS A 72 0.64 6.46 -11.41
CA CYS A 72 1.02 6.72 -12.79
C CYS A 72 0.66 5.54 -13.68
N ILE A 73 -0.26 5.75 -14.62
CA ILE A 73 -0.61 4.78 -15.67
C ILE A 73 0.10 5.19 -16.93
N LYS A 74 1.04 4.37 -17.39
CA LYS A 74 1.72 4.58 -18.65
C LYS A 74 1.09 3.69 -19.71
N ALA A 75 0.40 4.30 -20.67
CA ALA A 75 -0.17 3.64 -21.81
C ALA A 75 0.79 3.77 -23.01
N VAL A 76 1.22 2.64 -23.57
CA VAL A 76 2.10 2.59 -24.74
C VAL A 76 1.38 1.87 -25.84
N ASN A 77 1.15 2.54 -26.96
CA ASN A 77 0.60 1.91 -28.14
C ASN A 77 1.72 1.50 -29.11
N ARG A 78 1.70 0.24 -29.53
CA ARG A 78 2.64 -0.29 -30.52
C ARG A 78 2.47 0.39 -31.89
N HIS A 79 1.25 0.73 -32.24
CA HIS A 79 0.89 1.40 -33.48
C HIS A 79 0.79 2.90 -33.24
N VAL A 80 1.27 3.71 -34.20
CA VAL A 80 1.20 5.19 -34.14
C VAL A 80 -0.21 5.68 -34.47
N ILE A 81 -1.22 4.94 -34.00
CA ILE A 81 -2.63 5.24 -34.24
C ILE A 81 -3.20 5.85 -32.96
N PHE A 82 -3.75 7.04 -33.10
CA PHE A 82 -4.38 7.73 -31.97
C PHE A 82 -5.69 7.04 -31.61
N LEU A 83 -5.85 6.71 -30.34
CA LEU A 83 -7.12 6.30 -29.75
C LEU A 83 -7.86 7.57 -29.31
N GLY A 84 -9.19 7.55 -29.33
CA GLY A 84 -10.00 8.63 -28.76
C GLY A 84 -9.95 8.66 -27.23
N LYS A 85 -11.06 8.99 -26.61
CA LYS A 85 -11.14 9.07 -25.14
C LYS A 85 -10.89 7.70 -24.51
N GLN A 86 -10.01 7.68 -23.49
CA GLN A 86 -9.73 6.50 -22.68
C GLN A 86 -10.23 6.74 -21.26
N GLN A 87 -10.83 5.72 -20.65
CA GLN A 87 -11.24 5.74 -19.26
C GLN A 87 -10.68 4.51 -18.56
N PHE A 88 -9.91 4.72 -17.50
CA PHE A 88 -9.33 3.67 -16.70
C PHE A 88 -10.14 3.48 -15.43
N GLN A 89 -10.50 2.26 -15.13
CA GLN A 89 -11.11 1.86 -13.88
C GLN A 89 -10.08 1.09 -13.05
N ILE A 90 -9.68 1.70 -11.94
CA ILE A 90 -8.66 1.18 -11.04
C ILE A 90 -9.38 0.68 -9.80
N GLY A 91 -9.11 -0.56 -9.39
CA GLY A 91 -9.56 -1.13 -8.14
C GLY A 91 -8.46 -1.05 -7.09
N VAL A 92 -8.75 -0.55 -5.91
CA VAL A 92 -7.88 -0.57 -4.75
C VAL A 92 -8.45 -1.54 -3.75
N ALA A 93 -7.71 -2.60 -3.44
CA ALA A 93 -8.09 -3.61 -2.44
C ALA A 93 -7.00 -3.72 -1.37
N TYR A 94 -7.39 -3.91 -0.12
CA TYR A 94 -6.44 -4.17 0.97
C TYR A 94 -6.33 -5.67 1.21
N LEU A 95 -5.10 -6.20 1.12
CA LEU A 95 -4.82 -7.65 1.17
C LEU A 95 -5.25 -8.32 2.48
N ASN A 96 -5.24 -7.59 3.59
CA ASN A 96 -5.50 -8.14 4.92
C ASN A 96 -6.95 -7.94 5.41
N THR A 97 -7.88 -7.57 4.53
CA THR A 97 -9.28 -7.37 4.93
C THR A 97 -10.15 -8.56 4.53
N PRO A 98 -10.94 -9.11 5.46
CA PRO A 98 -11.99 -10.06 5.10
C PRO A 98 -13.09 -9.28 4.36
N GLY A 99 -13.32 -9.62 3.13
CA GLY A 99 -14.28 -8.98 2.25
C GLY A 99 -13.60 -8.30 1.06
N ASN A 100 -14.11 -8.59 -0.13
CA ASN A 100 -13.61 -8.05 -1.39
C ASN A 100 -14.10 -6.61 -1.65
N GLU A 101 -14.12 -5.76 -0.63
CA GLU A 101 -14.47 -4.35 -0.86
C GLU A 101 -13.32 -3.66 -1.58
N LYS A 102 -13.56 -3.34 -2.84
CA LYS A 102 -12.65 -2.59 -3.68
C LYS A 102 -13.13 -1.16 -3.80
N GLU A 103 -12.27 -0.23 -3.53
CA GLU A 103 -12.51 1.17 -3.85
C GLU A 103 -12.22 1.39 -5.34
N MET A 104 -13.21 1.91 -6.08
CA MET A 104 -13.11 2.11 -7.52
C MET A 104 -12.77 3.55 -7.84
N LEU A 105 -11.64 3.74 -8.49
CA LEU A 105 -11.19 5.03 -8.99
C LEU A 105 -11.36 5.07 -10.51
N GLN A 106 -11.87 6.20 -11.01
CA GLN A 106 -11.99 6.43 -12.44
C GLN A 106 -11.09 7.59 -12.84
N CYS A 107 -10.26 7.39 -13.84
CA CYS A 107 -9.48 8.45 -14.44
C CYS A 107 -9.64 8.47 -15.95
N ASP A 108 -9.68 9.67 -16.50
CA ASP A 108 -9.77 9.91 -17.94
C ASP A 108 -8.36 10.12 -18.50
N GLY A 109 -8.08 9.47 -19.62
CA GLY A 109 -6.85 9.65 -20.35
C GLY A 109 -7.10 10.25 -21.73
N VAL A 110 -6.19 11.10 -22.20
CA VAL A 110 -6.15 11.64 -23.55
C VAL A 110 -5.00 11.01 -24.30
N THR A 111 -5.15 10.75 -25.59
CA THR A 111 -4.22 9.90 -26.33
C THR A 111 -3.04 10.65 -26.87
N GLU A 112 -1.87 10.25 -26.45
CA GLU A 112 -0.60 10.49 -27.12
C GLU A 112 0.12 9.15 -27.36
N LYS A 113 1.17 9.15 -28.15
CA LYS A 113 1.96 7.94 -28.48
C LYS A 113 2.49 7.21 -27.24
N VAL A 114 2.83 7.97 -26.20
CA VAL A 114 3.17 7.50 -24.86
C VAL A 114 2.46 8.41 -23.88
N GLN A 115 1.45 7.89 -23.23
CA GLN A 115 0.65 8.68 -22.29
C GLN A 115 0.97 8.28 -20.86
N GLN A 116 1.16 9.29 -20.03
CA GLN A 116 1.14 9.14 -18.56
C GLN A 116 -0.11 9.82 -18.04
N THR A 117 -1.02 9.01 -17.52
CA THR A 117 -2.20 9.51 -16.80
C THR A 117 -1.93 9.34 -15.32
N MET A 118 -2.18 10.40 -14.57
CA MET A 118 -2.05 10.41 -13.12
C MET A 118 -3.42 10.30 -12.49
N ALA A 119 -3.59 9.35 -11.60
CA ALA A 119 -4.75 9.23 -10.75
C ALA A 119 -4.30 9.48 -9.32
N GLU A 120 -4.99 10.35 -8.61
CA GLU A 120 -4.71 10.65 -7.21
C GLU A 120 -5.74 9.97 -6.33
N PHE A 121 -5.29 9.33 -5.28
CA PHE A 121 -6.15 8.80 -4.24
C PHE A 121 -5.48 8.93 -2.87
N SER A 122 -6.28 8.92 -1.83
CA SER A 122 -5.79 8.97 -0.46
C SER A 122 -6.20 7.70 0.26
N PRO A 123 -5.24 6.81 0.62
CA PRO A 123 -5.54 5.61 1.36
C PRO A 123 -6.05 5.96 2.76
N LYS A 124 -7.18 5.36 3.15
CA LYS A 124 -7.83 5.62 4.44
C LYS A 124 -7.39 4.65 5.53
N HIS A 125 -6.90 3.48 5.14
CA HIS A 125 -6.61 2.37 6.04
C HIS A 125 -5.15 1.94 5.93
N CYS A 126 -4.58 1.50 7.05
CA CYS A 126 -3.23 0.94 7.11
C CYS A 126 -3.19 -0.48 6.53
N GLY A 127 -2.03 -0.87 6.00
CA GLY A 127 -1.78 -2.21 5.48
C GLY A 127 -1.26 -2.21 4.07
N ILE A 128 -1.29 -3.36 3.41
CA ILE A 128 -0.84 -3.49 2.02
C ILE A 128 -2.06 -3.27 1.11
N ALA A 129 -2.05 -2.15 0.39
CA ALA A 129 -3.03 -1.85 -0.64
C ALA A 129 -2.55 -2.43 -1.98
N GLN A 130 -3.35 -3.29 -2.57
CA GLN A 130 -3.16 -3.79 -3.93
C GLN A 130 -3.98 -2.94 -4.88
N ILE A 131 -3.32 -2.38 -5.88
CA ILE A 131 -3.91 -1.49 -6.87
C ILE A 131 -3.88 -2.20 -8.21
N ASP A 132 -5.06 -2.49 -8.73
CA ASP A 132 -5.23 -3.25 -9.97
C ASP A 132 -5.97 -2.39 -11.03
N ILE A 133 -5.54 -2.50 -12.28
CA ILE A 133 -6.35 -1.99 -13.41
C ILE A 133 -7.39 -3.04 -13.76
N GLU A 134 -8.65 -2.79 -13.43
CA GLU A 134 -9.71 -3.76 -13.72
C GLU A 134 -10.19 -3.68 -15.15
N LYS A 135 -10.56 -2.48 -15.59
CA LYS A 135 -11.18 -2.27 -16.87
C LYS A 135 -10.68 -1.00 -17.53
N VAL A 136 -10.52 -1.06 -18.82
CA VAL A 136 -10.21 0.10 -19.65
C VAL A 136 -11.26 0.24 -20.72
N PHE A 137 -11.92 1.39 -20.74
CA PHE A 137 -12.86 1.76 -21.77
C PHE A 137 -12.13 2.59 -22.82
N LEU A 138 -12.11 2.09 -24.03
CA LEU A 138 -11.48 2.74 -25.17
C LEU A 138 -12.58 3.22 -26.12
N GLN A 139 -12.40 4.41 -26.66
CA GLN A 139 -13.29 4.97 -27.68
C GLN A 139 -12.48 5.32 -28.94
N ASP A 140 -13.14 5.20 -30.10
CA ASP A 140 -12.58 5.72 -31.34
C ASP A 140 -12.63 7.26 -31.36
N TYR A 141 -11.98 7.85 -32.34
CA TYR A 141 -11.89 9.31 -32.49
C TYR A 141 -13.26 9.96 -32.72
N LEU A 142 -14.14 9.30 -33.46
CA LEU A 142 -15.49 9.78 -33.73
C LEU A 142 -16.42 9.57 -32.54
N GLY A 143 -16.06 8.70 -31.60
CA GLY A 143 -16.90 8.33 -30.46
C GLY A 143 -18.09 7.45 -30.85
N LEU A 144 -18.01 6.79 -32.01
CA LEU A 144 -19.05 5.88 -32.53
C LEU A 144 -18.84 4.45 -32.06
N ILE A 145 -17.54 4.03 -31.97
CA ILE A 145 -17.14 2.69 -31.57
C ILE A 145 -16.41 2.78 -30.24
N GLY A 146 -16.70 1.84 -29.35
CA GLY A 146 -15.98 1.73 -28.09
C GLY A 146 -15.95 0.29 -27.63
N THR A 147 -14.83 -0.11 -27.06
CA THR A 147 -14.60 -1.44 -26.51
C THR A 147 -14.12 -1.35 -25.08
N GLN A 148 -14.39 -2.40 -24.32
CA GLN A 148 -13.90 -2.57 -22.98
C GLN A 148 -12.88 -3.71 -22.97
N LYS A 149 -11.69 -3.45 -22.44
CA LYS A 149 -10.65 -4.45 -22.29
C LYS A 149 -10.28 -4.59 -20.82
N ASN A 150 -10.02 -5.84 -20.41
CA ASN A 150 -9.48 -6.16 -19.09
C ASN A 150 -7.96 -6.21 -19.21
N PHE A 151 -7.28 -5.49 -18.34
CA PHE A 151 -5.83 -5.53 -18.25
C PHE A 151 -5.42 -6.16 -16.92
N ARG A 152 -4.34 -6.92 -16.94
CA ARG A 152 -3.75 -7.50 -15.73
C ARG A 152 -2.48 -6.70 -15.42
N GLY A 153 -2.61 -5.74 -14.56
CA GLY A 153 -1.48 -4.99 -14.00
C GLY A 153 -1.78 -4.74 -12.53
N SER A 154 -0.93 -5.21 -11.63
CA SER A 154 -1.07 -5.00 -10.19
C SER A 154 0.17 -4.31 -9.65
N CYS A 155 -0.02 -3.43 -8.70
CA CYS A 155 1.03 -2.79 -7.93
C CYS A 155 0.64 -2.82 -6.45
N GLN A 156 1.64 -2.95 -5.57
CA GLN A 156 1.43 -2.96 -4.14
C GLN A 156 1.98 -1.67 -3.54
N LEU A 157 1.22 -1.13 -2.59
CA LEU A 157 1.55 0.06 -1.83
C LEU A 157 1.44 -0.27 -0.34
N ALA A 158 2.51 -0.01 0.42
CA ALA A 158 2.48 -0.14 1.86
C ALA A 158 1.95 1.16 2.49
N VAL A 159 0.85 1.06 3.21
CA VAL A 159 0.28 2.18 3.98
C VAL A 159 0.67 1.98 5.44
N LEU A 160 1.65 2.74 5.89
CA LEU A 160 2.22 2.65 7.23
C LEU A 160 1.40 3.47 8.22
N PRO A 161 1.16 2.96 9.45
CA PRO A 161 0.50 3.73 10.48
C PRO A 161 1.37 4.91 10.91
N GLU A 162 0.74 6.05 11.21
CA GLU A 162 1.42 7.19 11.79
C GLU A 162 1.52 7.00 13.31
N PRO A 163 2.73 6.96 13.90
CA PRO A 163 2.87 6.76 15.33
C PRO A 163 2.36 7.99 16.10
N VAL A 164 1.45 7.77 17.04
CA VAL A 164 0.88 8.81 17.91
C VAL A 164 1.49 8.68 19.29
N LEU A 165 2.34 9.62 19.66
CA LEU A 165 2.97 9.67 20.98
C LEU A 165 1.94 10.11 22.03
N SER A 166 1.40 9.15 22.77
CA SER A 166 0.56 9.45 23.94
C SER A 166 1.44 9.81 25.14
N THR A 167 1.18 10.97 25.75
CA THR A 167 1.87 11.44 26.96
C THR A 167 1.83 10.43 28.09
N ARG A 168 0.75 9.65 28.21
CA ARG A 168 0.61 8.60 29.24
C ARG A 168 1.57 7.43 29.04
N VAL A 169 1.80 7.02 27.80
CA VAL A 169 2.74 5.91 27.48
C VAL A 169 4.16 6.36 27.78
N ARG A 170 4.51 7.59 27.40
CA ARG A 170 5.81 8.18 27.67
C ARG A 170 6.12 8.27 29.17
N THR A 171 5.19 8.80 29.97
CA THR A 171 5.35 8.91 31.44
C THR A 171 5.44 7.53 32.12
N GLY A 172 4.75 6.53 31.60
CA GLY A 172 4.83 5.16 32.10
C GLY A 172 6.20 4.52 31.85
N MET A 173 6.82 4.82 30.72
CA MET A 173 8.14 4.33 30.34
C MET A 173 9.29 5.04 31.09
N GLU A 174 9.17 6.35 31.27
CA GLU A 174 10.10 7.13 32.07
C GLU A 174 10.18 6.59 33.50
N LYS A 175 9.03 6.29 34.12
CA LYS A 175 8.99 5.64 35.44
C LYS A 175 9.65 4.26 35.46
N GLN A 176 9.46 3.45 34.41
CA GLN A 176 10.11 2.14 34.32
C GLN A 176 11.62 2.25 34.13
N GLN A 177 12.10 3.26 33.42
CA GLN A 177 13.53 3.56 33.30
C GLN A 177 14.12 4.03 34.64
N GLU A 178 13.41 4.90 35.35
CA GLU A 178 13.82 5.36 36.68
C GLU A 178 13.93 4.20 37.70
N TYR A 179 12.98 3.24 37.67
CA TYR A 179 13.08 2.00 38.43
C TYR A 179 14.27 1.12 38.02
N ARG A 180 14.64 1.11 36.74
CA ARG A 180 15.83 0.36 36.27
C ARG A 180 17.13 1.02 36.71
N TYR A 181 17.25 2.34 36.64
CA TYR A 181 18.43 3.07 37.10
C TYR A 181 18.60 2.95 38.59
N SER A 182 17.52 2.98 39.37
CA SER A 182 17.61 2.77 40.82
C SER A 182 17.96 1.33 41.19
N ALA A 183 17.50 0.34 40.44
CA ALA A 183 17.85 -1.06 40.63
C ALA A 183 19.30 -1.39 40.19
N VAL A 184 19.83 -0.64 39.20
CA VAL A 184 21.25 -0.77 38.76
C VAL A 184 22.17 0.04 39.64
N ALA A 185 21.69 1.10 40.29
CA ALA A 185 22.49 1.93 41.23
C ALA A 185 22.69 1.26 42.60
N ASP A 186 21.83 0.35 43.01
CA ASP A 186 22.06 -0.54 44.16
C ASP A 186 22.88 -1.75 43.72
N ASP A 187 24.16 -1.51 43.55
CA ASP A 187 25.20 -2.47 43.13
C ASP A 187 25.38 -3.66 44.10
N ASP A 188 24.63 -3.67 45.18
CA ASP A 188 24.66 -4.71 46.23
C ASP A 188 23.51 -5.76 46.11
N SER A 189 22.55 -5.62 45.18
CA SER A 189 21.34 -6.45 45.16
C SER A 189 21.41 -7.70 44.28
N ASP A 190 22.32 -7.77 43.31
CA ASP A 190 22.40 -8.88 42.35
C ASP A 190 23.67 -9.75 42.50
N ILE A 191 24.06 -10.04 43.76
CA ILE A 191 25.06 -11.08 44.03
C ILE A 191 24.39 -12.44 43.78
N LEU A 192 24.70 -13.06 42.62
CA LEU A 192 24.18 -14.37 42.27
C LEU A 192 24.78 -15.49 43.13
N ASP A 193 26.04 -15.41 43.44
CA ASP A 193 26.75 -16.45 44.19
C ASP A 193 28.01 -15.90 44.87
N LEU A 194 28.46 -16.61 45.91
CA LEU A 194 29.68 -16.34 46.62
C LEU A 194 30.63 -17.54 46.44
N ARG A 195 31.80 -17.33 45.82
CA ARG A 195 32.77 -18.39 45.62
C ARG A 195 34.16 -18.03 46.14
N ALA A 196 35.00 -19.04 46.36
CA ALA A 196 36.38 -18.83 46.71
C ALA A 196 37.14 -18.07 45.60
N PHE A 197 38.01 -17.16 45.97
CA PHE A 197 38.88 -16.38 45.09
C PHE A 197 39.78 -17.29 44.25
N ARG A 198 39.91 -16.96 42.98
CA ARG A 198 40.89 -17.61 42.07
C ARG A 198 41.84 -16.58 41.51
N PRO A 199 43.15 -16.95 41.29
CA PRO A 199 44.10 -16.06 40.66
C PRO A 199 43.58 -15.56 39.31
N GLY A 200 43.46 -14.22 39.17
CA GLY A 200 42.85 -13.53 38.01
C GLY A 200 41.52 -12.87 38.29
N ASP A 201 40.91 -13.09 39.44
CA ASP A 201 39.65 -12.40 39.82
C ASP A 201 39.93 -10.93 40.20
N ASN A 202 38.94 -10.08 39.93
CA ASN A 202 39.02 -8.65 40.26
C ASN A 202 38.92 -8.45 41.78
N LEU A 203 39.92 -7.79 42.37
CA LEU A 203 40.00 -7.53 43.80
C LEU A 203 38.86 -6.65 44.35
N ASN A 204 38.22 -5.84 43.49
CA ASN A 204 37.09 -5.02 43.88
C ASN A 204 35.82 -5.86 44.17
N HIS A 205 35.77 -7.09 43.68
CA HIS A 205 34.64 -8.00 43.88
C HIS A 205 34.83 -8.86 45.16
N ILE A 206 35.89 -8.68 45.94
CA ILE A 206 36.09 -9.43 47.18
C ILE A 206 35.07 -8.98 48.23
N HIS A 207 34.40 -9.95 48.86
CA HIS A 207 33.49 -9.72 49.97
C HIS A 207 34.26 -9.68 51.28
N TRP A 208 34.97 -8.57 51.56
CA TRP A 208 35.89 -8.42 52.68
C TRP A 208 35.31 -8.84 54.04
N ASN A 209 34.05 -8.49 54.31
CA ASN A 209 33.40 -8.79 55.57
C ASN A 209 33.20 -10.31 55.82
N LEU A 210 32.93 -11.07 54.73
CA LEU A 210 32.79 -12.53 54.81
C LEU A 210 34.16 -13.20 54.82
N SER A 211 35.08 -12.72 54.01
CA SER A 211 36.45 -13.24 53.91
C SER A 211 37.21 -13.16 55.25
N LEU A 212 36.99 -12.08 56.02
CA LEU A 212 37.57 -11.93 57.36
C LEU A 212 36.97 -12.88 58.39
N ARG A 213 35.79 -13.44 58.17
CA ARG A 213 35.13 -14.41 59.07
C ARG A 213 35.48 -15.86 58.76
N THR A 214 35.81 -16.14 57.54
CA THR A 214 36.03 -17.52 57.04
C THR A 214 37.49 -17.85 56.85
N ASP A 215 38.41 -16.88 57.02
CA ASP A 215 39.81 -16.95 56.71
C ASP A 215 40.16 -17.30 55.26
N ASP A 216 39.17 -17.30 54.39
CA ASP A 216 39.32 -17.55 52.97
C ASP A 216 38.83 -16.33 52.17
N LEU A 217 39.56 -15.99 51.08
CA LEU A 217 39.13 -14.92 50.19
C LEU A 217 37.89 -15.35 49.40
N ILE A 218 36.75 -14.65 49.60
CA ILE A 218 35.49 -14.90 48.95
C ILE A 218 35.19 -13.76 47.99
N VAL A 219 34.84 -14.10 46.74
CA VAL A 219 34.49 -13.16 45.66
C VAL A 219 33.01 -13.22 45.39
N ARG A 220 32.40 -12.04 45.23
CA ARG A 220 31.03 -11.87 44.77
C ARG A 220 30.97 -12.15 43.27
N GLN A 221 30.13 -13.08 42.85
CA GLN A 221 29.84 -13.35 41.46
C GLN A 221 28.59 -12.60 41.07
N TYR A 222 28.75 -11.58 40.24
CA TYR A 222 27.63 -10.80 39.70
C TYR A 222 27.06 -11.54 38.49
N GLY A 223 25.73 -11.45 38.29
CA GLY A 223 25.08 -11.99 37.12
C GLY A 223 25.43 -11.20 35.87
N GLU A 224 25.53 -11.89 34.74
CA GLU A 224 25.57 -11.21 33.46
C GLU A 224 24.26 -10.39 33.31
N GLN A 225 24.40 -9.14 32.93
CA GLN A 225 23.24 -8.31 32.56
C GLN A 225 22.51 -9.01 31.43
N ILE A 226 21.39 -9.65 31.73
CA ILE A 226 20.52 -10.23 30.71
C ILE A 226 19.90 -9.05 29.98
N ASP A 227 20.27 -8.88 28.71
CA ASP A 227 19.69 -7.88 27.82
C ASP A 227 18.21 -8.19 27.62
N VAL A 228 17.35 -7.57 28.40
CA VAL A 228 15.91 -7.87 28.44
C VAL A 228 15.27 -7.33 27.17
N LYS A 229 15.09 -8.20 26.19
CA LYS A 229 14.33 -7.90 24.99
C LYS A 229 12.85 -7.68 25.34
N LYS A 230 12.29 -6.59 24.89
CA LYS A 230 10.83 -6.36 25.00
C LYS A 230 10.10 -7.07 23.86
N VAL A 231 9.05 -7.79 24.20
CA VAL A 231 8.24 -8.50 23.21
C VAL A 231 6.84 -7.88 23.17
N ILE A 232 6.44 -7.42 21.99
CA ILE A 232 5.09 -6.92 21.72
C ILE A 232 4.31 -8.05 21.06
N LEU A 233 3.31 -8.61 21.75
CA LEU A 233 2.43 -9.61 21.20
C LEU A 233 1.17 -8.94 20.64
N VAL A 234 0.93 -9.11 19.34
CA VAL A 234 -0.22 -8.55 18.64
C VAL A 234 -1.16 -9.68 18.23
N ASN A 235 -2.36 -9.72 18.79
CA ASN A 235 -3.38 -10.68 18.39
C ASN A 235 -4.32 -10.08 17.35
N LEU A 236 -4.24 -10.53 16.11
CA LEU A 236 -5.05 -10.07 14.99
C LEU A 236 -6.30 -10.93 14.74
N SER A 237 -6.48 -12.03 15.48
CA SER A 237 -7.55 -13.01 15.25
C SER A 237 -8.96 -12.55 15.70
N ILE A 238 -9.07 -11.53 16.54
CA ILE A 238 -10.31 -11.15 17.24
C ILE A 238 -11.23 -10.26 16.38
N LEU A 239 -10.86 -9.94 15.16
CA LEU A 239 -11.39 -8.77 14.45
C LEU A 239 -12.38 -9.08 13.32
N ASN A 240 -13.17 -10.11 13.42
CA ASN A 240 -14.16 -10.47 12.39
C ASN A 240 -15.51 -9.73 12.58
N THR A 241 -15.49 -8.40 12.67
CA THR A 241 -16.68 -7.56 12.88
C THR A 241 -16.82 -6.46 11.83
N ALA A 242 -18.00 -5.85 11.74
CA ALA A 242 -18.30 -4.75 10.81
C ALA A 242 -17.34 -3.54 10.88
N GLN A 243 -16.64 -3.37 12.01
CA GLN A 243 -15.64 -2.31 12.23
C GLN A 243 -14.19 -2.82 12.11
N TYR A 244 -13.98 -3.92 11.40
CA TYR A 244 -12.67 -4.58 11.28
C TYR A 244 -11.55 -3.60 10.90
N ARG A 245 -11.73 -2.83 9.84
CA ARG A 245 -10.71 -1.91 9.31
C ARG A 245 -10.29 -0.86 10.33
N SER A 246 -11.25 -0.16 10.91
CA SER A 246 -10.97 0.89 11.88
C SER A 246 -10.27 0.37 13.14
N ARG A 247 -10.61 -0.85 13.57
CA ARG A 247 -9.93 -1.51 14.70
C ARG A 247 -8.52 -1.95 14.35
N MET A 248 -8.31 -2.47 13.14
CA MET A 248 -6.97 -2.84 12.67
C MET A 248 -6.06 -1.61 12.56
N ASP A 249 -6.58 -0.50 12.04
CA ASP A 249 -5.84 0.76 11.99
C ASP A 249 -5.41 1.21 13.37
N ALA A 250 -6.31 1.13 14.36
CA ALA A 250 -5.99 1.47 15.75
C ALA A 250 -4.92 0.55 16.35
N VAL A 251 -4.99 -0.77 16.07
CA VAL A 251 -3.97 -1.73 16.52
C VAL A 251 -2.63 -1.44 15.88
N TYR A 252 -2.58 -1.23 14.57
CA TYR A 252 -1.33 -0.92 13.87
C TYR A 252 -0.72 0.39 14.36
N THR A 253 -1.54 1.42 14.58
CA THR A 253 -1.09 2.71 15.13
C THR A 253 -0.55 2.56 16.55
N ALA A 254 -1.22 1.78 17.40
CA ALA A 254 -0.76 1.52 18.77
C ALA A 254 0.58 0.76 18.79
N VAL A 255 0.70 -0.31 17.99
CA VAL A 255 1.94 -1.11 17.88
C VAL A 255 3.09 -0.25 17.35
N ALA A 256 2.86 0.53 16.29
CA ALA A 256 3.86 1.43 15.74
C ALA A 256 4.30 2.48 16.75
N SER A 257 3.37 3.05 17.53
CA SER A 257 3.66 4.05 18.56
C SER A 257 4.52 3.48 19.69
N ILE A 258 4.19 2.26 20.15
CA ILE A 258 4.96 1.59 21.21
C ILE A 258 6.33 1.18 20.68
N ALA A 259 6.39 0.62 19.47
CA ALA A 259 7.67 0.22 18.86
C ALA A 259 8.61 1.40 18.66
N ASN A 260 8.08 2.53 18.18
CA ASN A 260 8.89 3.75 18.00
C ASN A 260 9.47 4.26 19.32
N LEU A 261 8.66 4.27 20.39
CA LEU A 261 9.14 4.63 21.73
C LEU A 261 10.26 3.72 22.24
N TYR A 262 10.18 2.41 21.99
CA TYR A 262 11.24 1.49 22.39
C TYR A 262 12.51 1.71 21.57
N VAL A 263 12.38 1.97 20.27
CA VAL A 263 13.53 2.28 19.40
C VAL A 263 14.20 3.59 19.82
N GLU A 264 13.42 4.64 20.13
CA GLU A 264 13.96 5.93 20.62
C GLU A 264 14.72 5.77 21.96
N ASN A 265 14.35 4.79 22.78
CA ASN A 265 15.00 4.49 24.06
C ASN A 265 16.07 3.38 23.96
N GLU A 266 16.50 3.02 22.75
CA GLU A 266 17.51 1.97 22.49
C GLU A 266 17.17 0.60 23.10
N VAL A 267 15.88 0.30 23.28
CA VAL A 267 15.41 -0.98 23.84
C VAL A 267 15.22 -2.00 22.72
N ASN A 268 15.93 -3.12 22.81
CA ASN A 268 15.75 -4.23 21.88
C ASN A 268 14.32 -4.75 21.92
N THR A 269 13.59 -4.64 20.79
CA THR A 269 12.16 -4.96 20.73
C THR A 269 11.87 -6.00 19.65
N LEU A 270 11.07 -7.01 19.99
CA LEU A 270 10.57 -8.02 19.09
C LEU A 270 9.06 -7.87 18.95
N ILE A 271 8.55 -7.80 17.72
CA ILE A 271 7.11 -7.73 17.44
C ILE A 271 6.66 -9.09 16.91
N LEU A 272 5.73 -9.73 17.60
CA LEU A 272 5.12 -10.99 17.20
C LEU A 272 3.64 -10.76 16.91
N ALA A 273 3.21 -11.06 15.67
CA ALA A 273 1.82 -10.94 15.25
C ALA A 273 1.18 -12.34 15.09
N TRP A 274 0.06 -12.56 15.75
CA TRP A 274 -0.75 -13.76 15.66
C TRP A 274 -2.02 -13.49 14.84
N ASN A 275 -2.19 -14.19 13.72
CA ASN A 275 -3.34 -14.01 12.81
C ASN A 275 -4.47 -15.05 13.01
N GLY A 276 -4.38 -15.92 14.00
CA GLY A 276 -5.38 -16.95 14.29
C GLY A 276 -5.30 -18.20 13.40
N GLN A 277 -4.44 -18.25 12.40
CA GLN A 277 -4.21 -19.45 11.62
C GLN A 277 -3.20 -20.36 12.35
N LYS A 278 -3.62 -21.56 12.71
CA LYS A 278 -2.69 -22.62 13.12
C LYS A 278 -1.78 -22.92 11.93
N GLN A 279 -0.50 -22.67 12.05
CA GLN A 279 0.45 -23.32 11.16
C GLN A 279 0.29 -24.82 11.40
N SER A 280 -0.25 -25.54 10.41
CA SER A 280 -0.11 -27.00 10.34
C SER A 280 1.38 -27.27 10.21
N ALA A 281 1.94 -27.86 11.26
CA ALA A 281 3.31 -28.38 11.30
C ALA A 281 3.52 -29.46 10.24
#